data_87246192dc88bccd0eb452805c61a2b1
#
_entry.id   87246192dc88bccd0eb452805c61a2b1
#
_cell.length_a   1.000
_cell.length_b   1.000
_cell.length_c   1.000
_cell.angle_alpha   90.00
_cell.angle_beta   90.00
_cell.angle_gamma   90.00
#
_symmetry.space_group_name_H-M   'P 1'
#
loop_
_entity.id
_entity.type
_entity.pdbx_description
1 polymer ?
#
loop_
_entity_poly.entity_id
_entity_poly.type
_entity_poly.pdbx_seq_one_letter_code
_entity_poly.pdbx_strand_id
1 'polypeptide(L)'
;MTTTKSALVRFGLSVLAVAALASAPVAAAPAKPTKDAALIAAVSRPTRPAKDVARDGARHPLESLTFWGVKRGQTVVEILPGTGYWTEILAPYAKATGGRYIVGLADISSPTVSEAARKGRADFLAKYADTALYGAVEPTNYGATSGPFAPAGTVDLFLTTRNIHNLIWSPGRLDKTLNDAFAALKPGGILAIEEHRADPRPMVPEARDGYVSEAYVIEAAKKAGFVLDARSDVNANPKDTKDHPFGVWTLPPTRRSPPAGQPANPAFDAAKYEAIGESDRMALRFRKPR
;
A
#
# COMPACT_ATOMS: atom_id res chain seq x y z
N MET A 1 -21.40 -94.22 48.63
CA MET A 1 -20.42 -93.15 48.38
C MET A 1 -20.48 -92.74 46.93
N THR A 2 -21.26 -91.74 46.59
CA THR A 2 -21.36 -91.23 45.24
C THR A 2 -21.71 -89.75 45.32
N THR A 3 -20.78 -88.93 44.98
CA THR A 3 -20.85 -87.48 45.00
C THR A 3 -21.47 -86.92 43.70
N THR A 4 -22.58 -86.28 43.80
CA THR A 4 -23.26 -85.60 42.68
C THR A 4 -22.71 -84.16 42.50
N LYS A 5 -22.20 -83.87 41.33
CA LYS A 5 -21.74 -82.54 40.95
C LYS A 5 -22.91 -81.77 40.26
N SER A 6 -23.33 -80.70 40.88
CA SER A 6 -24.31 -79.78 40.29
C SER A 6 -23.55 -78.84 39.35
N ALA A 7 -24.09 -78.66 38.10
CA ALA A 7 -23.61 -77.72 37.13
C ALA A 7 -24.41 -76.40 37.22
N LEU A 8 -23.75 -75.26 37.45
CA LEU A 8 -24.32 -73.94 37.39
C LEU A 8 -24.28 -73.44 35.96
N VAL A 9 -25.44 -73.18 35.39
CA VAL A 9 -25.59 -72.50 34.11
C VAL A 9 -25.57 -71.00 34.38
N ARG A 10 -24.54 -70.32 33.85
CA ARG A 10 -24.48 -68.84 33.85
C ARG A 10 -25.13 -68.28 32.57
N PHE A 11 -26.20 -67.50 32.68
CA PHE A 11 -26.78 -66.69 31.63
C PHE A 11 -25.89 -65.45 31.50
N GLY A 12 -25.25 -65.28 30.36
CA GLY A 12 -24.55 -64.03 29.99
C GLY A 12 -25.52 -63.03 29.36
N LEU A 13 -25.71 -61.88 29.99
CA LEU A 13 -26.40 -60.74 29.40
C LEU A 13 -25.42 -60.03 28.46
N SER A 14 -25.70 -60.09 27.16
CA SER A 14 -24.96 -59.28 26.16
C SER A 14 -25.59 -57.89 26.09
N VAL A 15 -24.86 -56.87 26.57
CA VAL A 15 -25.24 -55.46 26.40
C VAL A 15 -24.74 -55.01 25.03
N LEU A 16 -25.64 -54.74 24.08
CA LEU A 16 -25.35 -54.03 22.82
C LEU A 16 -25.08 -52.57 23.12
N ALA A 17 -23.81 -52.14 23.01
CA ALA A 17 -23.50 -50.68 23.01
C ALA A 17 -23.77 -50.12 21.64
N VAL A 18 -24.77 -49.28 21.50
CA VAL A 18 -25.06 -48.47 20.32
C VAL A 18 -24.08 -47.26 20.35
N ALA A 19 -23.05 -47.27 19.49
CA ALA A 19 -22.16 -46.16 19.31
C ALA A 19 -22.89 -45.08 18.46
N ALA A 20 -23.30 -43.97 19.08
CA ALA A 20 -23.77 -42.80 18.39
C ALA A 20 -22.61 -42.09 17.68
N LEU A 21 -22.54 -42.20 16.35
CA LEU A 21 -21.65 -41.44 15.51
C LEU A 21 -22.09 -39.96 15.54
N ALA A 22 -21.43 -39.15 16.36
CA ALA A 22 -21.57 -37.68 16.30
C ALA A 22 -20.91 -37.19 15.01
N SER A 23 -21.72 -36.77 14.04
CA SER A 23 -21.26 -36.07 12.83
C SER A 23 -20.71 -34.70 13.23
N ALA A 24 -19.39 -34.54 13.12
CA ALA A 24 -18.73 -33.25 13.28
C ALA A 24 -19.24 -32.27 12.20
N PRO A 25 -19.51 -30.99 12.53
CA PRO A 25 -19.92 -30.03 11.53
C PRO A 25 -18.80 -29.85 10.51
N VAL A 26 -19.11 -30.06 9.23
CA VAL A 26 -18.21 -29.75 8.13
C VAL A 26 -17.99 -28.26 8.14
N ALA A 27 -16.76 -27.82 8.42
CA ALA A 27 -16.37 -26.42 8.33
C ALA A 27 -16.63 -25.95 6.88
N ALA A 28 -17.50 -24.94 6.72
CA ALA A 28 -17.76 -24.35 5.42
C ALA A 28 -16.45 -23.84 4.81
N ALA A 29 -16.19 -24.22 3.58
CA ALA A 29 -15.05 -23.71 2.83
C ALA A 29 -15.07 -22.16 2.85
N PRO A 30 -13.91 -21.47 3.00
CA PRO A 30 -13.89 -20.02 2.99
C PRO A 30 -14.50 -19.52 1.68
N ALA A 31 -15.52 -18.67 1.79
CA ALA A 31 -16.18 -18.06 0.64
C ALA A 31 -15.11 -17.35 -0.21
N LYS A 32 -15.14 -17.55 -1.52
CA LYS A 32 -14.27 -16.82 -2.45
C LYS A 32 -14.43 -15.33 -2.17
N PRO A 33 -13.33 -14.55 -2.09
CA PRO A 33 -13.43 -13.12 -1.81
C PRO A 33 -14.31 -12.47 -2.88
N THR A 34 -15.45 -11.94 -2.47
CA THR A 34 -16.33 -11.17 -3.35
C THR A 34 -15.58 -9.91 -3.75
N LYS A 35 -15.55 -9.61 -5.05
CA LYS A 35 -14.96 -8.37 -5.55
C LYS A 35 -15.68 -7.19 -4.89
N ASP A 36 -14.93 -6.25 -4.30
CA ASP A 36 -15.53 -5.06 -3.69
C ASP A 36 -16.09 -4.13 -4.77
N ALA A 37 -17.42 -4.16 -4.95
CA ALA A 37 -18.10 -3.36 -5.95
C ALA A 37 -17.89 -1.86 -5.78
N ALA A 38 -17.74 -1.37 -4.54
CA ALA A 38 -17.47 0.05 -4.29
C ALA A 38 -16.05 0.43 -4.71
N LEU A 39 -15.06 -0.47 -4.52
CA LEU A 39 -13.70 -0.22 -5.00
C LEU A 39 -13.64 -0.24 -6.53
N ILE A 40 -14.32 -1.19 -7.17
CA ILE A 40 -14.43 -1.23 -8.63
C ILE A 40 -15.05 0.06 -9.15
N ALA A 41 -16.16 0.54 -8.55
CA ALA A 41 -16.81 1.78 -8.93
C ALA A 41 -15.91 3.01 -8.74
N ALA A 42 -15.11 3.06 -7.67
CA ALA A 42 -14.16 4.14 -7.44
C ALA A 42 -13.04 4.18 -8.47
N VAL A 43 -12.51 3.00 -8.85
CA VAL A 43 -11.46 2.88 -9.88
C VAL A 43 -12.01 3.23 -11.27
N SER A 44 -13.20 2.75 -11.64
CA SER A 44 -13.81 2.97 -12.95
C SER A 44 -14.62 4.25 -13.07
N ARG A 45 -14.57 5.13 -12.06
CA ARG A 45 -15.37 6.36 -12.02
C ARG A 45 -15.10 7.26 -13.25
N PRO A 46 -16.13 7.63 -14.03
CA PRO A 46 -15.96 8.39 -15.27
C PRO A 46 -15.36 9.80 -15.08
N THR A 47 -15.49 10.36 -13.88
CA THR A 47 -14.98 11.71 -13.55
C THR A 47 -13.50 11.72 -13.14
N ARG A 48 -12.81 10.59 -13.15
CA ARG A 48 -11.36 10.55 -12.93
C ARG A 48 -10.64 11.28 -14.08
N PRO A 49 -9.60 12.07 -13.80
CA PRO A 49 -8.84 12.75 -14.85
C PRO A 49 -8.30 11.76 -15.88
N ALA A 50 -8.51 12.05 -17.18
CA ALA A 50 -8.07 11.18 -18.26
C ALA A 50 -6.56 10.84 -18.20
N LYS A 51 -5.73 11.83 -17.79
CA LYS A 51 -4.29 11.62 -17.57
C LYS A 51 -3.96 10.58 -16.48
N ASP A 52 -4.84 10.42 -15.49
CA ASP A 52 -4.66 9.43 -14.42
C ASP A 52 -5.18 8.06 -14.89
N VAL A 53 -6.32 8.01 -15.58
CA VAL A 53 -6.87 6.78 -16.18
C VAL A 53 -5.90 6.17 -17.21
N ALA A 54 -5.23 7.00 -18.02
CA ALA A 54 -4.21 6.54 -18.97
C ALA A 54 -3.03 5.78 -18.30
N ARG A 55 -2.86 5.92 -16.99
CA ARG A 55 -1.80 5.26 -16.21
C ARG A 55 -2.26 3.98 -15.53
N ASP A 56 -3.55 3.66 -15.58
CA ASP A 56 -4.11 2.48 -14.89
C ASP A 56 -3.49 1.18 -15.40
N GLY A 57 -3.16 1.10 -16.69
CA GLY A 57 -2.48 -0.06 -17.28
C GLY A 57 -1.07 -0.31 -16.74
N ALA A 58 -0.41 0.72 -16.18
CA ALA A 58 0.89 0.59 -15.53
C ALA A 58 0.77 0.49 -14.00
N ARG A 59 -0.33 0.91 -13.39
CA ARG A 59 -0.50 1.02 -11.95
C ARG A 59 -1.46 0.02 -11.34
N HIS A 60 -2.23 -0.68 -12.18
CA HIS A 60 -3.16 -1.74 -11.79
C HIS A 60 -3.93 -1.38 -10.50
N PRO A 61 -4.71 -0.26 -10.50
CA PRO A 61 -5.20 0.32 -9.24
C PRO A 61 -6.12 -0.62 -8.45
N LEU A 62 -6.96 -1.41 -9.11
CA LEU A 62 -7.84 -2.35 -8.43
C LEU A 62 -7.03 -3.47 -7.75
N GLU A 63 -6.09 -4.03 -8.48
CA GLU A 63 -5.23 -5.12 -8.02
C GLU A 63 -4.30 -4.66 -6.90
N SER A 64 -3.69 -3.47 -7.06
CA SER A 64 -2.80 -2.87 -6.08
C SER A 64 -3.52 -2.60 -4.76
N LEU A 65 -4.68 -1.92 -4.80
CA LEU A 65 -5.45 -1.60 -3.61
C LEU A 65 -6.02 -2.86 -2.94
N THR A 66 -6.42 -3.87 -3.72
CA THR A 66 -6.82 -5.18 -3.20
C THR A 66 -5.66 -5.89 -2.51
N PHE A 67 -4.47 -5.91 -3.14
CA PHE A 67 -3.26 -6.48 -2.56
C PHE A 67 -2.88 -5.79 -1.25
N TRP A 68 -2.92 -4.46 -1.19
CA TRP A 68 -2.64 -3.71 0.05
C TRP A 68 -3.72 -3.86 1.10
N GLY A 69 -4.85 -4.47 0.77
CA GLY A 69 -5.90 -4.78 1.74
C GLY A 69 -6.81 -3.60 2.06
N VAL A 70 -7.02 -2.72 1.10
CA VAL A 70 -8.04 -1.67 1.19
C VAL A 70 -9.42 -2.32 1.32
N LYS A 71 -10.20 -1.88 2.32
CA LYS A 71 -11.51 -2.42 2.67
C LYS A 71 -12.48 -1.31 3.06
N ARG A 72 -13.76 -1.64 2.97
CA ARG A 72 -14.87 -0.76 3.38
C ARG A 72 -14.73 -0.29 4.83
N GLY A 73 -15.05 0.97 5.07
CA GLY A 73 -15.10 1.54 6.41
C GLY A 73 -13.75 1.83 7.07
N GLN A 74 -12.63 1.64 6.37
CA GLN A 74 -11.30 1.90 6.92
C GLN A 74 -10.99 3.39 7.06
N THR A 75 -10.17 3.70 8.06
CA THR A 75 -9.41 4.95 8.10
C THR A 75 -8.09 4.75 7.36
N VAL A 76 -7.93 5.43 6.23
CA VAL A 76 -6.74 5.37 5.37
C VAL A 76 -5.95 6.66 5.49
N VAL A 77 -4.65 6.57 5.68
CA VAL A 77 -3.70 7.69 5.56
C VAL A 77 -2.87 7.52 4.30
N GLU A 78 -2.83 8.51 3.44
CA GLU A 78 -1.88 8.61 2.33
C GLU A 78 -0.93 9.78 2.56
N ILE A 79 0.38 9.59 2.39
CA ILE A 79 1.35 10.69 2.47
C ILE A 79 1.92 11.05 1.12
N LEU A 80 2.20 12.34 0.93
CA LEU A 80 2.81 12.87 -0.28
C LEU A 80 2.10 12.38 -1.56
N PRO A 81 0.80 12.63 -1.71
CA PRO A 81 -0.07 12.10 -2.77
C PRO A 81 0.33 12.58 -4.18
N GLY A 82 1.29 13.47 -4.29
CA GLY A 82 1.69 14.10 -5.55
C GLY A 82 0.51 14.85 -6.19
N THR A 83 0.15 14.48 -7.41
CA THR A 83 -1.01 15.07 -8.11
C THR A 83 -2.35 14.44 -7.73
N GLY A 84 -2.35 13.44 -6.82
CA GLY A 84 -3.54 12.82 -6.27
C GLY A 84 -4.07 11.61 -7.03
N TYR A 85 -3.22 10.84 -7.70
CA TYR A 85 -3.66 9.64 -8.42
C TYR A 85 -4.46 8.67 -7.53
N TRP A 86 -3.93 8.34 -6.35
CA TRP A 86 -4.63 7.45 -5.41
C TRP A 86 -5.76 8.18 -4.68
N THR A 87 -5.63 9.49 -4.43
CA THR A 87 -6.69 10.31 -3.86
C THR A 87 -7.98 10.27 -4.70
N GLU A 88 -7.83 10.29 -6.06
CA GLU A 88 -8.97 10.17 -7.00
C GLU A 88 -9.78 8.88 -6.82
N ILE A 89 -9.20 7.87 -6.20
CA ILE A 89 -9.84 6.57 -5.94
C ILE A 89 -10.21 6.42 -4.47
N LEU A 90 -9.26 6.69 -3.57
CA LEU A 90 -9.40 6.41 -2.14
C LEU A 90 -10.40 7.35 -1.43
N ALA A 91 -10.44 8.62 -1.81
CA ALA A 91 -11.36 9.56 -1.18
C ALA A 91 -12.83 9.25 -1.51
N PRO A 92 -13.24 9.05 -2.78
CA PRO A 92 -14.59 8.60 -3.11
C PRO A 92 -14.94 7.21 -2.54
N TYR A 93 -13.96 6.30 -2.50
CA TYR A 93 -14.16 4.99 -1.90
C TYR A 93 -14.45 5.08 -0.40
N ALA A 94 -13.65 5.85 0.34
CA ALA A 94 -13.87 6.08 1.77
C ALA A 94 -15.27 6.68 2.02
N LYS A 95 -15.65 7.72 1.25
CA LYS A 95 -17.01 8.29 1.31
C LYS A 95 -18.09 7.24 1.08
N ALA A 96 -17.99 6.46 0.01
CA ALA A 96 -19.01 5.48 -0.37
C ALA A 96 -19.14 4.33 0.62
N THR A 97 -18.13 4.11 1.46
CA THR A 97 -18.07 2.97 2.38
C THR A 97 -18.13 3.33 3.86
N GLY A 98 -18.28 4.63 4.18
CA GLY A 98 -18.29 5.12 5.57
C GLY A 98 -16.91 5.10 6.23
N GLY A 99 -15.84 5.09 5.43
CA GLY A 99 -14.46 5.21 5.88
C GLY A 99 -14.01 6.67 6.01
N ARG A 100 -12.72 6.84 6.36
CA ARG A 100 -12.06 8.15 6.44
C ARG A 100 -10.82 8.16 5.56
N TYR A 101 -10.57 9.30 4.92
CA TYR A 101 -9.37 9.51 4.12
C TYR A 101 -8.59 10.71 4.64
N ILE A 102 -7.40 10.44 5.17
CA ILE A 102 -6.47 11.44 5.73
C ILE A 102 -5.29 11.57 4.78
N VAL A 103 -4.90 12.80 4.47
CA VAL A 103 -3.80 13.07 3.54
C VAL A 103 -2.69 13.87 4.21
N GLY A 104 -1.47 13.32 4.22
CA GLY A 104 -0.26 13.98 4.71
C GLY A 104 0.31 14.94 3.67
N LEU A 105 0.12 16.22 3.89
CA LEU A 105 0.58 17.32 3.03
C LEU A 105 1.65 18.15 3.74
N ALA A 106 2.35 19.01 2.98
CA ALA A 106 3.40 19.87 3.54
C ALA A 106 3.00 20.52 4.87
N ASP A 107 3.89 20.47 5.85
CA ASP A 107 3.69 21.03 7.19
C ASP A 107 3.74 22.56 7.13
N ILE A 108 2.56 23.19 7.12
CA ILE A 108 2.42 24.65 7.08
C ILE A 108 2.65 25.33 8.44
N SER A 109 2.79 24.55 9.51
CA SER A 109 3.17 25.08 10.84
C SER A 109 4.68 25.29 10.96
N SER A 110 5.46 24.65 10.08
CA SER A 110 6.91 24.82 10.04
C SER A 110 7.28 26.24 9.62
N PRO A 111 8.16 26.94 10.36
CA PRO A 111 8.63 28.25 9.97
C PRO A 111 9.48 28.25 8.70
N THR A 112 10.01 27.10 8.31
CA THR A 112 10.87 26.92 7.13
C THR A 112 10.14 26.38 5.92
N VAL A 113 8.80 26.21 5.98
CA VAL A 113 8.04 25.73 4.83
C VAL A 113 8.06 26.76 3.70
N SER A 114 8.41 26.31 2.49
CA SER A 114 8.47 27.20 1.33
C SER A 114 7.07 27.66 0.90
N GLU A 115 7.02 28.83 0.26
CA GLU A 115 5.78 29.33 -0.32
C GLU A 115 5.22 28.37 -1.38
N ALA A 116 6.09 27.77 -2.20
CA ALA A 116 5.68 26.76 -3.17
C ALA A 116 5.00 25.55 -2.50
N ALA A 117 5.50 25.10 -1.35
CA ALA A 117 4.89 24.00 -0.61
C ALA A 117 3.54 24.41 0.02
N ARG A 118 3.41 25.64 0.52
CA ARG A 118 2.12 26.20 0.98
C ARG A 118 1.11 26.24 -0.15
N LYS A 119 1.52 26.79 -1.30
CA LYS A 119 0.68 26.87 -2.49
C LYS A 119 0.27 25.47 -2.97
N GLY A 120 1.20 24.52 -3.07
CA GLY A 120 0.91 23.14 -3.49
C GLY A 120 -0.11 22.47 -2.58
N ARG A 121 -0.01 22.69 -1.25
CA ARG A 121 -1.03 22.21 -0.30
C ARG A 121 -2.39 22.88 -0.55
N ALA A 122 -2.44 24.18 -0.74
CA ALA A 122 -3.68 24.91 -0.99
C ALA A 122 -4.34 24.46 -2.30
N ASP A 123 -3.57 24.34 -3.38
CA ASP A 123 -4.04 23.86 -4.69
C ASP A 123 -4.60 22.43 -4.59
N PHE A 124 -3.91 21.55 -3.82
CA PHE A 124 -4.39 20.19 -3.60
C PHE A 124 -5.75 20.17 -2.87
N LEU A 125 -5.88 20.93 -1.79
CA LEU A 125 -7.12 20.99 -1.02
C LEU A 125 -8.26 21.63 -1.84
N ALA A 126 -7.97 22.66 -2.63
CA ALA A 126 -8.95 23.27 -3.53
C ALA A 126 -9.44 22.26 -4.59
N LYS A 127 -8.53 21.46 -5.16
CA LYS A 127 -8.88 20.39 -6.13
C LYS A 127 -9.87 19.37 -5.55
N TYR A 128 -9.74 19.03 -4.26
CA TYR A 128 -10.54 18.00 -3.60
C TYR A 128 -11.61 18.58 -2.66
N ALA A 129 -11.98 19.85 -2.83
CA ALA A 129 -12.97 20.54 -1.99
C ALA A 129 -14.43 20.07 -2.21
N ASP A 130 -14.73 19.45 -3.36
CA ASP A 130 -16.07 18.91 -3.62
C ASP A 130 -16.37 17.69 -2.76
N THR A 131 -16.97 17.93 -1.60
CA THR A 131 -17.35 16.87 -0.67
C THR A 131 -18.48 15.97 -1.17
N ALA A 132 -19.27 16.46 -2.15
CA ALA A 132 -20.28 15.63 -2.81
C ALA A 132 -19.63 14.52 -3.65
N LEU A 133 -18.43 14.76 -4.18
CA LEU A 133 -17.67 13.80 -4.95
C LEU A 133 -16.68 13.00 -4.09
N TYR A 134 -15.83 13.70 -3.32
CA TYR A 134 -14.69 13.12 -2.63
C TYR A 134 -14.95 12.77 -1.16
N GLY A 135 -16.06 13.24 -0.58
CA GLY A 135 -16.23 13.19 0.89
C GLY A 135 -15.29 14.18 1.59
N ALA A 136 -15.01 13.94 2.84
CA ALA A 136 -14.02 14.71 3.59
C ALA A 136 -12.60 14.21 3.25
N VAL A 137 -11.80 15.05 2.59
CA VAL A 137 -10.35 14.85 2.45
C VAL A 137 -9.68 15.58 3.62
N GLU A 138 -9.24 14.84 4.63
CA GLU A 138 -8.77 15.37 5.90
C GLU A 138 -7.25 15.65 5.84
N PRO A 139 -6.79 16.91 5.79
CA PRO A 139 -5.35 17.17 5.72
C PRO A 139 -4.69 17.04 7.10
N THR A 140 -3.51 16.42 7.10
CA THR A 140 -2.60 16.45 8.25
C THR A 140 -1.26 17.04 7.83
N ASN A 141 -0.52 17.59 8.78
CA ASN A 141 0.80 18.15 8.53
C ASN A 141 1.84 17.02 8.39
N TYR A 142 2.66 17.10 7.36
CA TYR A 142 3.77 16.22 7.12
C TYR A 142 5.05 17.01 6.86
N GLY A 143 5.97 16.91 7.79
CA GLY A 143 7.25 17.62 7.78
C GLY A 143 8.31 16.91 8.63
N ALA A 144 9.50 17.51 8.75
CA ALA A 144 10.57 16.96 9.56
C ALA A 144 10.20 16.93 11.06
N THR A 145 9.46 17.93 11.49
CA THR A 145 9.08 18.16 12.89
C THR A 145 7.57 18.10 13.12
N SER A 146 6.79 17.70 12.11
CA SER A 146 5.35 17.56 12.27
C SER A 146 4.99 16.53 13.33
N GLY A 147 3.83 16.71 13.96
CA GLY A 147 3.23 15.71 14.83
C GLY A 147 2.82 14.43 14.09
N PRO A 148 2.18 13.51 14.80
CA PRO A 148 1.69 12.26 14.21
C PRO A 148 0.59 12.54 13.15
N PHE A 149 0.41 11.61 12.22
CA PHE A 149 -0.58 11.72 11.13
C PHE A 149 -2.03 11.67 11.64
N ALA A 150 -2.25 10.95 12.73
CA ALA A 150 -3.54 10.74 13.38
C ALA A 150 -3.30 10.33 14.84
N PRO A 151 -4.34 10.32 15.70
CA PRO A 151 -4.23 9.73 17.03
C PRO A 151 -3.72 8.29 17.00
N ALA A 152 -2.93 7.89 17.99
CA ALA A 152 -2.34 6.56 18.04
C ALA A 152 -3.40 5.45 17.98
N GLY A 153 -3.14 4.42 17.18
CA GLY A 153 -3.99 3.25 17.07
C GLY A 153 -5.37 3.50 16.44
N THR A 154 -5.52 4.53 15.59
CA THR A 154 -6.82 4.85 14.94
C THR A 154 -6.86 4.57 13.44
N VAL A 155 -5.71 4.32 12.81
CA VAL A 155 -5.56 4.11 11.37
C VAL A 155 -5.58 2.62 11.03
N ASP A 156 -6.31 2.24 10.00
CA ASP A 156 -6.38 0.85 9.51
C ASP A 156 -5.31 0.57 8.44
N LEU A 157 -5.06 1.55 7.57
CA LEU A 157 -4.11 1.43 6.47
C LEU A 157 -3.33 2.73 6.28
N PHE A 158 -2.01 2.63 6.23
CA PHE A 158 -1.10 3.72 5.89
C PHE A 158 -0.45 3.43 4.54
N LEU A 159 -0.60 4.35 3.59
CA LEU A 159 -0.12 4.22 2.21
C LEU A 159 0.96 5.25 1.89
N THR A 160 2.06 4.78 1.32
CA THR A 160 3.06 5.63 0.68
C THR A 160 3.48 5.02 -0.66
N THR A 161 3.44 5.83 -1.71
CA THR A 161 3.75 5.35 -3.06
C THR A 161 4.81 6.22 -3.72
N ARG A 162 5.94 5.59 -4.08
CA ARG A 162 7.06 6.23 -4.78
C ARG A 162 7.62 7.44 -4.03
N ASN A 163 7.77 7.30 -2.72
CA ASN A 163 8.28 8.36 -1.85
C ASN A 163 9.48 7.91 -1.01
N ILE A 164 9.75 6.60 -0.90
CA ILE A 164 10.84 6.12 -0.04
C ILE A 164 12.17 6.75 -0.46
N HIS A 165 12.47 6.82 -1.77
CA HIS A 165 13.66 7.48 -2.28
C HIS A 165 13.73 8.95 -1.85
N ASN A 166 12.62 9.69 -1.88
CA ASN A 166 12.55 11.09 -1.42
C ASN A 166 12.80 11.21 0.08
N LEU A 167 12.34 10.24 0.87
CA LEU A 167 12.51 10.21 2.32
C LEU A 167 13.96 9.91 2.71
N ILE A 168 14.68 9.11 1.94
CA ILE A 168 16.10 8.80 2.13
C ILE A 168 16.95 10.07 1.99
N TRP A 169 16.59 11.00 1.11
CA TRP A 169 17.36 12.23 0.87
C TRP A 169 17.36 13.21 2.05
N SER A 170 16.50 13.03 3.02
CA SER A 170 16.43 13.87 4.21
C SER A 170 16.80 13.03 5.43
N PRO A 171 17.91 13.28 6.12
CA PRO A 171 18.35 12.50 7.27
C PRO A 171 17.24 12.30 8.30
N GLY A 172 17.02 11.05 8.71
CA GLY A 172 16.00 10.68 9.71
C GLY A 172 14.55 10.75 9.24
N ARG A 173 14.26 11.27 8.03
CA ARG A 173 12.89 11.43 7.55
C ARG A 173 12.18 10.09 7.34
N LEU A 174 12.87 9.10 6.79
CA LEU A 174 12.31 7.76 6.58
C LEU A 174 11.99 7.12 7.93
N ASP A 175 12.93 7.11 8.87
CA ASP A 175 12.72 6.54 10.20
C ASP A 175 11.53 7.21 10.91
N LYS A 176 11.49 8.55 10.91
CA LYS A 176 10.37 9.31 11.48
C LYS A 176 9.04 8.89 10.85
N THR A 177 8.99 8.84 9.51
CA THR A 177 7.75 8.51 8.78
C THR A 177 7.24 7.12 9.14
N LEU A 178 8.12 6.13 9.20
CA LEU A 178 7.76 4.76 9.53
C LEU A 178 7.34 4.62 11.00
N ASN A 179 8.02 5.32 11.93
CA ASN A 179 7.65 5.34 13.35
C ASN A 179 6.29 6.03 13.57
N ASP A 180 6.02 7.15 12.91
CA ASP A 180 4.73 7.85 13.00
C ASP A 180 3.59 7.00 12.40
N ALA A 181 3.86 6.31 11.28
CA ALA A 181 2.91 5.35 10.70
C ALA A 181 2.64 4.18 11.66
N PHE A 182 3.69 3.65 12.30
CA PHE A 182 3.55 2.58 13.29
C PHE A 182 2.70 3.02 14.49
N ALA A 183 2.95 4.22 15.00
CA ALA A 183 2.17 4.77 16.11
C ALA A 183 0.69 4.96 15.74
N ALA A 184 0.40 5.53 14.57
CA ALA A 184 -0.96 5.80 14.11
C ALA A 184 -1.77 4.54 13.79
N LEU A 185 -1.12 3.48 13.30
CA LEU A 185 -1.78 2.24 12.92
C LEU A 185 -2.31 1.47 14.14
N LYS A 186 -3.50 0.89 13.98
CA LYS A 186 -4.08 -0.09 14.92
C LYS A 186 -3.19 -1.33 15.01
N PRO A 187 -3.19 -2.10 16.11
CA PRO A 187 -2.67 -3.47 16.12
C PRO A 187 -3.29 -4.29 14.97
N GLY A 188 -2.47 -4.94 14.16
CA GLY A 188 -2.89 -5.62 12.93
C GLY A 188 -3.11 -4.71 11.72
N GLY A 189 -2.97 -3.39 11.87
CA GLY A 189 -3.06 -2.40 10.79
C GLY A 189 -1.97 -2.58 9.73
N ILE A 190 -2.20 -2.03 8.55
CA ILE A 190 -1.38 -2.27 7.36
C ILE A 190 -0.56 -1.04 7.00
N LEU A 191 0.75 -1.24 6.81
CA LEU A 191 1.61 -0.33 6.07
C LEU A 191 1.75 -0.84 4.64
N ALA A 192 1.26 -0.06 3.68
CA ALA A 192 1.30 -0.34 2.24
C ALA A 192 2.36 0.54 1.59
N ILE A 193 3.31 -0.07 0.89
CA ILE A 193 4.41 0.63 0.21
C ILE A 193 4.44 0.22 -1.26
N GLU A 194 4.47 1.20 -2.15
CA GLU A 194 4.92 1.06 -3.53
C GLU A 194 6.20 1.86 -3.71
N GLU A 195 7.24 1.29 -4.34
CA GLU A 195 8.44 2.05 -4.65
C GLU A 195 9.12 1.55 -5.93
N HIS A 196 9.88 2.40 -6.59
CA HIS A 196 10.71 2.07 -7.74
C HIS A 196 11.76 1.04 -7.31
N ARG A 197 11.72 -0.15 -7.91
CA ARG A 197 12.52 -1.29 -7.48
C ARG A 197 13.90 -1.29 -8.13
N ALA A 198 14.94 -1.20 -7.33
CA ALA A 198 16.30 -1.44 -7.79
C ALA A 198 16.53 -2.91 -8.16
N ASP A 199 17.50 -3.15 -9.04
CA ASP A 199 18.00 -4.50 -9.30
C ASP A 199 18.63 -5.12 -8.04
N PRO A 200 18.83 -6.46 -8.01
CA PRO A 200 19.57 -7.14 -6.94
C PRO A 200 21.08 -6.88 -7.07
N ARG A 201 21.49 -5.62 -7.05
CA ARG A 201 22.84 -5.09 -7.06
C ARG A 201 22.97 -4.04 -5.95
N PRO A 202 24.16 -3.61 -5.57
CA PRO A 202 24.30 -2.49 -4.63
C PRO A 202 23.48 -1.29 -5.10
N MET A 203 22.62 -0.78 -4.23
CA MET A 203 21.80 0.40 -4.50
C MET A 203 22.71 1.60 -4.74
N VAL A 204 22.35 2.45 -5.70
CA VAL A 204 23.01 3.75 -5.88
C VAL A 204 22.95 4.52 -4.56
N PRO A 205 24.05 5.16 -4.11
CA PRO A 205 24.07 5.89 -2.86
C PRO A 205 22.85 6.81 -2.71
N GLU A 206 22.17 6.72 -1.57
CA GLU A 206 20.96 7.47 -1.27
C GLU A 206 19.83 7.34 -2.32
N ALA A 207 19.84 6.28 -3.15
CA ALA A 207 18.88 6.10 -4.24
C ALA A 207 18.72 7.35 -5.13
N ARG A 208 19.85 7.99 -5.50
CA ARG A 208 19.85 9.23 -6.31
C ARG A 208 19.30 9.04 -7.72
N ASP A 209 19.23 7.82 -8.21
CA ASP A 209 18.56 7.43 -9.45
C ASP A 209 17.06 7.18 -9.26
N GLY A 210 16.55 7.24 -8.02
CA GLY A 210 15.16 7.00 -7.65
C GLY A 210 14.83 5.53 -7.39
N TYR A 211 15.74 4.59 -7.64
CA TYR A 211 15.49 3.16 -7.43
C TYR A 211 15.96 2.72 -6.04
N VAL A 212 15.08 2.04 -5.31
CA VAL A 212 15.33 1.56 -3.95
C VAL A 212 15.35 0.04 -3.93
N SER A 213 16.31 -0.56 -3.22
CA SER A 213 16.33 -2.01 -3.07
C SER A 213 15.18 -2.46 -2.15
N GLU A 214 14.53 -3.57 -2.50
CA GLU A 214 13.45 -4.15 -1.70
C GLU A 214 13.94 -4.52 -0.30
N ALA A 215 15.16 -5.06 -0.20
CA ALA A 215 15.78 -5.41 1.08
C ALA A 215 15.92 -4.18 2.00
N TYR A 216 16.32 -3.03 1.45
CA TYR A 216 16.42 -1.77 2.21
C TYR A 216 15.07 -1.35 2.79
N VAL A 217 13.99 -1.39 1.97
CA VAL A 217 12.64 -1.03 2.44
C VAL A 217 12.17 -1.99 3.54
N ILE A 218 12.43 -3.29 3.37
CA ILE A 218 12.05 -4.31 4.35
C ILE A 218 12.77 -4.07 5.68
N GLU A 219 14.07 -3.84 5.66
CA GLU A 219 14.84 -3.61 6.88
C GLU A 219 14.45 -2.30 7.58
N ALA A 220 14.18 -1.22 6.83
CA ALA A 220 13.68 0.03 7.39
C ALA A 220 12.31 -0.16 8.07
N ALA A 221 11.38 -0.88 7.43
CA ALA A 221 10.08 -1.17 8.03
C ALA A 221 10.19 -2.07 9.27
N LYS A 222 11.05 -3.09 9.24
CA LYS A 222 11.32 -3.95 10.42
C LYS A 222 11.91 -3.14 11.60
N LYS A 223 12.84 -2.23 11.33
CA LYS A 223 13.42 -1.35 12.36
C LYS A 223 12.34 -0.52 13.07
N ALA A 224 11.30 -0.11 12.36
CA ALA A 224 10.13 0.58 12.93
C ALA A 224 9.13 -0.37 13.62
N GLY A 225 9.36 -1.68 13.64
CA GLY A 225 8.54 -2.67 14.31
C GLY A 225 7.52 -3.40 13.41
N PHE A 226 7.51 -3.14 12.12
CA PHE A 226 6.62 -3.82 11.18
C PHE A 226 7.09 -5.22 10.84
N VAL A 227 6.14 -6.10 10.51
CA VAL A 227 6.40 -7.44 9.97
C VAL A 227 5.97 -7.48 8.52
N LEU A 228 6.84 -7.96 7.63
CA LEU A 228 6.49 -8.17 6.23
C LEU A 228 5.39 -9.23 6.13
N ASP A 229 4.26 -8.88 5.53
CA ASP A 229 3.10 -9.75 5.35
C ASP A 229 3.04 -10.35 3.94
N ALA A 230 3.31 -9.54 2.90
CA ALA A 230 3.29 -10.01 1.52
C ALA A 230 4.08 -9.09 0.57
N ARG A 231 4.44 -9.65 -0.59
CA ARG A 231 5.03 -8.97 -1.75
C ARG A 231 4.16 -9.21 -2.96
N SER A 232 4.18 -8.27 -3.94
CA SER A 232 3.50 -8.45 -5.21
C SER A 232 4.28 -7.79 -6.34
N ASP A 233 4.27 -8.45 -7.48
CA ASP A 233 4.81 -7.95 -8.75
C ASP A 233 3.73 -7.31 -9.63
N VAL A 234 2.59 -6.92 -9.04
CA VAL A 234 1.45 -6.32 -9.75
C VAL A 234 1.85 -5.09 -10.58
N ASN A 235 2.87 -4.34 -10.14
CA ASN A 235 3.39 -3.16 -10.83
C ASN A 235 4.80 -3.38 -11.36
N ALA A 236 5.22 -4.64 -11.58
CA ALA A 236 6.50 -4.95 -12.19
C ALA A 236 6.52 -4.55 -13.66
N ASN A 237 7.65 -3.99 -14.09
CA ASN A 237 7.89 -3.70 -15.51
C ASN A 237 9.26 -4.26 -15.94
N PRO A 238 9.31 -5.45 -16.56
CA PRO A 238 10.57 -6.06 -16.98
C PRO A 238 11.28 -5.31 -18.12
N LYS A 239 10.64 -4.32 -18.74
CA LYS A 239 11.27 -3.46 -19.75
C LYS A 239 12.14 -2.37 -19.14
N ASP A 240 11.96 -2.07 -17.84
CA ASP A 240 12.72 -1.06 -17.14
C ASP A 240 14.11 -1.59 -16.79
N THR A 241 15.13 -1.16 -17.54
CA THR A 241 16.52 -1.57 -17.39
C THR A 241 17.25 -0.82 -16.28
N LYS A 242 16.66 0.23 -15.71
CA LYS A 242 17.11 0.99 -14.53
C LYS A 242 18.47 1.69 -14.70
N ASP A 243 18.96 1.80 -15.93
CA ASP A 243 20.23 2.45 -16.31
C ASP A 243 20.02 3.76 -17.08
N HIS A 244 18.92 4.45 -16.76
CA HIS A 244 18.48 5.64 -17.49
C HIS A 244 19.29 6.89 -17.12
N PRO A 245 19.50 7.85 -18.06
CA PRO A 245 20.38 9.02 -17.86
C PRO A 245 19.98 9.92 -16.68
N PHE A 246 18.69 10.00 -16.37
CA PHE A 246 18.15 10.76 -15.24
C PHE A 246 17.47 9.85 -14.23
N GLY A 247 17.95 8.60 -14.10
CA GLY A 247 17.29 7.60 -13.28
C GLY A 247 15.83 7.40 -13.69
N VAL A 248 14.99 7.05 -12.72
CA VAL A 248 13.56 6.79 -12.92
C VAL A 248 12.80 7.96 -13.57
N TRP A 249 13.29 9.20 -13.42
CA TRP A 249 12.64 10.38 -13.99
C TRP A 249 12.79 10.51 -15.50
N THR A 250 13.65 9.72 -16.14
CA THR A 250 13.71 9.60 -17.60
C THR A 250 12.42 9.00 -18.15
N LEU A 251 11.80 8.09 -17.39
CA LEU A 251 10.60 7.37 -17.77
C LEU A 251 9.32 8.20 -17.58
N PRO A 252 8.20 7.81 -18.24
CA PRO A 252 6.88 8.34 -17.90
C PRO A 252 6.55 8.19 -16.40
N PRO A 253 5.81 9.13 -15.83
CA PRO A 253 5.20 10.30 -16.44
C PRO A 253 6.13 11.52 -16.50
N THR A 254 7.31 11.48 -15.88
CA THR A 254 8.20 12.66 -15.72
C THR A 254 8.85 13.03 -17.04
N ARG A 255 9.33 12.04 -17.81
CA ARG A 255 9.97 12.24 -19.12
C ARG A 255 11.10 13.27 -19.10
N ARG A 256 11.94 13.22 -18.04
CA ARG A 256 13.09 14.11 -17.95
C ARG A 256 14.01 13.89 -19.17
N SER A 257 14.31 14.98 -19.85
CA SER A 257 15.22 15.04 -20.99
C SER A 257 16.38 15.99 -20.70
N PRO A 258 17.44 16.00 -21.50
CA PRO A 258 18.50 17.01 -21.39
C PRO A 258 17.94 18.42 -21.40
N PRO A 259 18.53 19.36 -20.63
CA PRO A 259 18.07 20.75 -20.60
C PRO A 259 18.09 21.39 -21.99
N ALA A 260 17.12 22.24 -22.30
CA ALA A 260 17.14 23.05 -23.51
C ALA A 260 18.41 23.90 -23.55
N GLY A 261 19.02 24.01 -24.73
CA GLY A 261 20.27 24.75 -24.94
C GLY A 261 21.55 23.98 -24.59
N GLN A 262 21.47 22.79 -24.03
CA GLN A 262 22.60 21.87 -24.00
C GLN A 262 22.80 21.26 -25.39
N PRO A 263 24.04 20.90 -25.78
CA PRO A 263 24.27 20.12 -27.00
C PRO A 263 23.32 18.92 -27.03
N ALA A 264 22.65 18.72 -28.15
CA ALA A 264 21.78 17.56 -28.32
C ALA A 264 22.62 16.29 -28.05
N ASN A 265 22.18 15.50 -27.10
CA ASN A 265 22.75 14.17 -26.92
C ASN A 265 22.13 13.24 -27.97
N PRO A 266 22.83 12.91 -29.07
CA PRO A 266 22.25 12.08 -30.13
C PRO A 266 21.92 10.66 -29.64
N ALA A 267 22.47 10.25 -28.50
CA ALA A 267 22.14 8.99 -27.87
C ALA A 267 20.86 9.05 -27.00
N PHE A 268 20.27 10.24 -26.81
CA PHE A 268 19.02 10.35 -26.02
C PHE A 268 17.82 10.09 -26.93
N ASP A 269 17.28 8.89 -26.82
CA ASP A 269 16.09 8.46 -27.56
C ASP A 269 14.84 8.50 -26.66
N ALA A 270 14.06 9.57 -26.78
CA ALA A 270 12.82 9.74 -26.03
C ALA A 270 11.80 8.64 -26.35
N ALA A 271 11.73 8.14 -27.59
CA ALA A 271 10.81 7.11 -27.99
C ALA A 271 11.11 5.76 -27.31
N LYS A 272 12.39 5.45 -27.09
CA LYS A 272 12.83 4.29 -26.32
C LYS A 272 12.22 4.33 -24.91
N TYR A 273 12.30 5.47 -24.22
CA TYR A 273 11.82 5.60 -22.85
C TYR A 273 10.28 5.59 -22.77
N GLU A 274 9.59 6.15 -23.75
CA GLU A 274 8.13 6.00 -23.88
C GLU A 274 7.72 4.54 -24.06
N ALA A 275 8.45 3.77 -24.87
CA ALA A 275 8.17 2.35 -25.12
C ALA A 275 8.42 1.47 -23.88
N ILE A 276 9.29 1.88 -22.96
CA ILE A 276 9.46 1.24 -21.65
C ILE A 276 8.22 1.46 -20.80
N GLY A 277 7.69 2.67 -20.77
CA GLY A 277 6.55 3.05 -19.92
C GLY A 277 6.97 3.47 -18.51
N GLU A 278 6.07 3.37 -17.52
CA GLU A 278 6.41 3.66 -16.13
C GLU A 278 7.41 2.62 -15.57
N SER A 279 8.20 3.02 -14.59
CA SER A 279 9.25 2.19 -13.97
C SER A 279 8.75 0.86 -13.42
N ASP A 280 9.68 -0.07 -13.25
CA ASP A 280 9.50 -1.27 -12.44
C ASP A 280 9.28 -0.92 -10.97
N ARG A 281 8.24 -1.47 -10.34
CA ARG A 281 7.88 -1.12 -8.95
C ARG A 281 7.58 -2.35 -8.13
N MET A 282 8.16 -2.37 -6.91
CA MET A 282 7.76 -3.29 -5.89
C MET A 282 6.44 -2.83 -5.26
N ALA A 283 5.58 -3.76 -4.88
CA ALA A 283 4.46 -3.53 -4.00
C ALA A 283 4.63 -4.40 -2.74
N LEU A 284 4.71 -3.75 -1.58
CA LEU A 284 4.97 -4.41 -0.30
C LEU A 284 3.81 -4.13 0.66
N ARG A 285 3.47 -5.14 1.45
CA ARG A 285 2.50 -5.05 2.52
C ARG A 285 3.11 -5.52 3.82
N PHE A 286 3.07 -4.65 4.82
CA PHE A 286 3.53 -4.95 6.17
C PHE A 286 2.37 -4.86 7.15
N ARG A 287 2.53 -5.50 8.31
CA ARG A 287 1.59 -5.42 9.42
C ARG A 287 2.26 -4.88 10.66
N LYS A 288 1.53 -4.02 11.39
CA LYS A 288 1.81 -3.79 12.79
C LYS A 288 1.41 -5.05 13.57
N PRO A 289 2.27 -5.65 14.39
CA PRO A 289 1.91 -6.78 15.25
C PRO A 289 0.68 -6.48 16.11
N ARG A 290 -0.04 -7.55 16.51
CA ARG A 290 -1.20 -7.47 17.42
C ARG A 290 -0.78 -7.37 18.86
#